data_d8b0008f4b6fad20d1ca2498aa8bf0e7
#
_entry.id   d8b0008f4b6fad20d1ca2498aa8bf0e7
#
_cell.length_a   1.000
_cell.length_b   1.000
_cell.length_c   1.000
_cell.angle_alpha   90.00
_cell.angle_beta   90.00
_cell.angle_gamma   90.00
#
_symmetry.space_group_name_H-M   'P 1'
#
loop_
_entity.id
_entity.type
_entity.pdbx_description
1 polymer ?
#
loop_
_entity_poly.entity_id
_entity_poly.type
_entity_poly.pdbx_seq_one_letter_code
_entity_poly.pdbx_strand_id
1 'polypeptide(L)'
;MKVILATNNENKAREIRNIVAGKDIEIFTLADLNLTSDPEETGSTFLENATIKAEAALAEMKAKGLAGFAIAADDSGLCVDALDGGPGVYSARYAEVNGKPCTYKDNNKKLLKALKKIPMSERTAHFETVAVLINEDGTRSEAVGQLFGTIGKHERGHNGFGYDPIFIPEGTAITLAELSAEEKDEISHRAQAFRKLFS
;
A
#
# COMPACT_ATOMS: atom_id res chain seq x y z
N MET A 1 -21.41 -7.21 -2.12
CA MET A 1 -20.93 -6.08 -2.97
C MET A 1 -19.79 -6.59 -3.83
N LYS A 2 -19.76 -6.25 -5.15
CA LYS A 2 -18.64 -6.59 -6.04
C LYS A 2 -17.70 -5.40 -6.13
N VAL A 3 -16.40 -5.64 -5.94
CA VAL A 3 -15.37 -4.59 -5.92
C VAL A 3 -14.22 -4.96 -6.84
N ILE A 4 -13.84 -4.05 -7.72
CA ILE A 4 -12.63 -4.15 -8.53
C ILE A 4 -11.49 -3.44 -7.79
N LEU A 5 -10.39 -4.13 -7.55
CA LEU A 5 -9.17 -3.52 -7.02
C LEU A 5 -8.34 -2.92 -8.16
N ALA A 6 -8.23 -1.59 -8.17
CA ALA A 6 -7.40 -0.86 -9.13
C ALA A 6 -5.93 -0.89 -8.71
N THR A 7 -5.34 -2.07 -8.75
CA THR A 7 -3.92 -2.29 -8.47
C THR A 7 -3.35 -3.39 -9.35
N ASN A 8 -2.13 -3.19 -9.84
CA ASN A 8 -1.31 -4.19 -10.52
C ASN A 8 -0.34 -4.92 -9.56
N ASN A 9 -0.40 -4.60 -8.26
CA ASN A 9 0.44 -5.22 -7.24
C ASN A 9 -0.27 -6.44 -6.63
N GLU A 10 0.14 -7.65 -7.03
CA GLU A 10 -0.44 -8.91 -6.56
C GLU A 10 -0.33 -9.10 -5.04
N ASN A 11 0.75 -8.58 -4.41
CA ASN A 11 0.89 -8.65 -2.95
C ASN A 11 -0.20 -7.83 -2.25
N LYS A 12 -0.47 -6.62 -2.73
CA LYS A 12 -1.57 -5.79 -2.21
C LYS A 12 -2.93 -6.48 -2.41
N ALA A 13 -3.18 -7.01 -3.62
CA ALA A 13 -4.44 -7.69 -3.90
C ALA A 13 -4.66 -8.90 -2.99
N ARG A 14 -3.61 -9.68 -2.72
CA ARG A 14 -3.66 -10.82 -1.79
C ARG A 14 -3.98 -10.37 -0.36
N GLU A 15 -3.28 -9.37 0.17
CA GLU A 15 -3.54 -8.84 1.51
C GLU A 15 -4.99 -8.31 1.62
N ILE A 16 -5.47 -7.55 0.64
CA ILE A 16 -6.83 -6.99 0.66
C ILE A 16 -7.87 -8.13 0.65
N ARG A 17 -7.69 -9.16 -0.17
CA ARG A 17 -8.59 -10.34 -0.17
C ARG A 17 -8.65 -11.00 1.21
N ASN A 18 -7.52 -11.15 1.89
CA ASN A 18 -7.47 -11.72 3.25
C ASN A 18 -8.20 -10.82 4.25
N ILE A 19 -7.96 -9.50 4.19
CA ILE A 19 -8.55 -8.50 5.11
C ILE A 19 -10.09 -8.48 5.03
N VAL A 20 -10.66 -8.70 3.84
CA VAL A 20 -12.11 -8.70 3.62
C VAL A 20 -12.72 -10.09 3.66
N ALA A 21 -11.92 -11.13 3.90
CA ALA A 21 -12.44 -12.50 4.01
C ALA A 21 -13.53 -12.61 5.08
N GLY A 22 -14.65 -13.27 4.74
CA GLY A 22 -15.80 -13.39 5.61
C GLY A 22 -16.79 -12.22 5.61
N LYS A 23 -16.47 -11.13 4.87
CA LYS A 23 -17.45 -10.06 4.57
C LYS A 23 -18.24 -10.40 3.31
N ASP A 24 -19.41 -9.80 3.13
CA ASP A 24 -20.20 -9.93 1.89
C ASP A 24 -19.62 -9.03 0.77
N ILE A 25 -18.34 -9.27 0.45
CA ILE A 25 -17.56 -8.51 -0.54
C ILE A 25 -16.84 -9.50 -1.44
N GLU A 26 -17.10 -9.41 -2.73
CA GLU A 26 -16.43 -10.19 -3.77
C GLU A 26 -15.38 -9.33 -4.45
N ILE A 27 -14.12 -9.72 -4.38
CA ILE A 27 -12.98 -8.96 -4.89
C ILE A 27 -12.54 -9.49 -6.26
N PHE A 28 -12.50 -8.58 -7.22
CA PHE A 28 -11.95 -8.78 -8.56
C PHE A 28 -10.68 -7.94 -8.72
N THR A 29 -9.68 -8.46 -9.40
CA THR A 29 -8.55 -7.68 -9.88
C THR A 29 -8.85 -7.08 -11.25
N LEU A 30 -8.02 -6.14 -11.71
CA LEU A 30 -8.11 -5.63 -13.07
C LEU A 30 -7.99 -6.77 -14.10
N ALA A 31 -7.08 -7.72 -13.86
CA ALA A 31 -6.85 -8.87 -14.75
C ALA A 31 -8.06 -9.81 -14.82
N ASP A 32 -8.79 -10.04 -13.74
CA ASP A 32 -9.97 -10.90 -13.70
C ASP A 32 -11.06 -10.42 -14.67
N LEU A 33 -11.08 -9.12 -14.97
CA LEU A 33 -12.07 -8.48 -15.87
C LEU A 33 -11.44 -7.96 -17.17
N ASN A 34 -10.21 -8.36 -17.49
CA ASN A 34 -9.44 -7.89 -18.63
C ASN A 34 -9.31 -6.35 -18.68
N LEU A 35 -9.24 -5.70 -17.52
CA LEU A 35 -8.90 -4.28 -17.40
C LEU A 35 -7.38 -4.12 -17.39
N THR A 36 -6.89 -3.04 -17.96
CA THR A 36 -5.45 -2.76 -18.13
C THR A 36 -5.03 -1.41 -17.56
N SER A 37 -5.90 -0.80 -16.75
CA SER A 37 -5.64 0.52 -16.15
C SER A 37 -4.33 0.55 -15.39
N ASP A 38 -3.45 1.44 -15.81
CA ASP A 38 -2.13 1.68 -15.21
C ASP A 38 -1.76 3.17 -15.37
N PRO A 39 -2.52 4.08 -14.73
CA PRO A 39 -2.29 5.50 -14.88
C PRO A 39 -0.97 5.91 -14.23
N GLU A 40 -0.32 6.94 -14.77
CA GLU A 40 0.84 7.56 -14.12
C GLU A 40 0.42 8.21 -12.79
N GLU A 41 1.09 7.86 -11.71
CA GLU A 41 0.88 8.41 -10.37
C GLU A 41 1.59 9.76 -10.25
N THR A 42 0.90 10.83 -10.62
CA THR A 42 1.42 12.22 -10.63
C THR A 42 1.06 13.01 -9.37
N GLY A 43 0.32 12.40 -8.45
CA GLY A 43 -0.10 13.03 -7.22
C GLY A 43 1.06 13.25 -6.25
N SER A 44 0.93 14.29 -5.45
CA SER A 44 1.86 14.64 -4.36
C SER A 44 1.50 13.99 -3.02
N THR A 45 0.31 13.40 -2.92
CA THR A 45 -0.22 12.72 -1.74
C THR A 45 -0.72 11.31 -2.09
N PHE A 46 -0.78 10.44 -1.07
CA PHE A 46 -1.37 9.11 -1.23
C PHE A 46 -2.83 9.17 -1.69
N LEU A 47 -3.59 10.16 -1.20
CA LEU A 47 -4.98 10.35 -1.60
C LEU A 47 -5.12 10.68 -3.09
N GLU A 48 -4.29 11.59 -3.60
CA GLU A 48 -4.29 11.95 -5.02
C GLU A 48 -3.96 10.74 -5.89
N ASN A 49 -2.93 9.96 -5.55
CA ASN A 49 -2.55 8.77 -6.31
C ASN A 49 -3.60 7.66 -6.24
N ALA A 50 -4.19 7.39 -5.06
CA ALA A 50 -5.28 6.43 -4.92
C ALA A 50 -6.49 6.86 -5.77
N THR A 51 -6.80 8.15 -5.80
CA THR A 51 -7.89 8.72 -6.60
C THR A 51 -7.64 8.53 -8.09
N ILE A 52 -6.45 8.91 -8.57
CA ILE A 52 -6.06 8.74 -9.98
C ILE A 52 -6.27 7.28 -10.43
N LYS A 53 -5.82 6.32 -9.63
CA LYS A 53 -6.00 4.88 -9.93
C LYS A 53 -7.47 4.47 -9.96
N ALA A 54 -8.25 4.89 -8.97
CA ALA A 54 -9.67 4.54 -8.90
C ALA A 54 -10.48 5.13 -10.07
N GLU A 55 -10.26 6.39 -10.40
CA GLU A 55 -10.95 7.07 -11.50
C GLU A 55 -10.58 6.48 -12.87
N ALA A 56 -9.31 6.17 -13.10
CA ALA A 56 -8.87 5.55 -14.34
C ALA A 56 -9.50 4.16 -14.54
N ALA A 57 -9.54 3.34 -13.49
CA ALA A 57 -10.17 2.03 -13.54
C ALA A 57 -11.69 2.13 -13.75
N LEU A 58 -12.36 3.10 -13.09
CA LEU A 58 -13.79 3.36 -13.28
C LEU A 58 -14.11 3.76 -14.74
N ALA A 59 -13.28 4.62 -15.31
CA ALA A 59 -13.44 5.06 -16.70
C ALA A 59 -13.29 3.89 -17.68
N GLU A 60 -12.28 3.04 -17.50
CA GLU A 60 -12.08 1.85 -18.34
C GLU A 60 -13.22 0.83 -18.16
N MET A 61 -13.65 0.58 -16.91
CA MET A 61 -14.79 -0.29 -16.61
C MET A 61 -16.04 0.14 -17.38
N LYS A 62 -16.39 1.43 -17.31
CA LYS A 62 -17.54 2.03 -18.03
C LYS A 62 -17.38 1.92 -19.54
N ALA A 63 -16.20 2.20 -20.07
CA ALA A 63 -15.91 2.10 -21.52
C ALA A 63 -16.08 0.66 -22.05
N LYS A 64 -15.84 -0.35 -21.21
CA LYS A 64 -16.07 -1.77 -21.55
C LYS A 64 -17.50 -2.25 -21.28
N GLY A 65 -18.40 -1.37 -20.86
CA GLY A 65 -19.80 -1.72 -20.58
C GLY A 65 -19.99 -2.63 -19.36
N LEU A 66 -19.01 -2.71 -18.47
CA LEU A 66 -19.12 -3.42 -17.20
C LEU A 66 -19.93 -2.60 -16.20
N ALA A 67 -20.82 -3.23 -15.46
CA ALA A 67 -21.70 -2.60 -14.47
C ALA A 67 -21.83 -3.46 -13.21
N GLY A 68 -22.33 -2.86 -12.12
CA GLY A 68 -22.56 -3.55 -10.85
C GLY A 68 -21.31 -3.73 -9.99
N PHE A 69 -20.26 -2.95 -10.25
CA PHE A 69 -19.02 -2.95 -9.47
C PHE A 69 -18.74 -1.59 -8.85
N ALA A 70 -18.20 -1.60 -7.63
CA ALA A 70 -17.46 -0.47 -7.09
C ALA A 70 -15.97 -0.62 -7.43
N ILE A 71 -15.23 0.48 -7.45
CA ILE A 71 -13.78 0.48 -7.65
C ILE A 71 -13.10 0.84 -6.33
N ALA A 72 -12.19 0.01 -5.87
CA ALA A 72 -11.31 0.34 -4.75
C ALA A 72 -9.87 0.48 -5.22
N ALA A 73 -9.20 1.53 -4.78
CA ALA A 73 -7.77 1.74 -4.99
C ALA A 73 -7.10 2.12 -3.69
N ASP A 74 -5.82 1.84 -3.55
CA ASP A 74 -5.00 2.35 -2.47
C ASP A 74 -3.69 2.93 -3.01
N ASP A 75 -3.21 3.95 -2.31
CA ASP A 75 -1.80 4.29 -2.36
C ASP A 75 -1.20 4.19 -0.96
N SER A 76 0.04 3.72 -0.89
CA SER A 76 0.68 3.38 0.37
C SER A 76 2.17 3.62 0.31
N GLY A 77 2.72 4.07 1.41
CA GLY A 77 4.15 4.26 1.52
C GLY A 77 4.66 4.24 2.93
N LEU A 78 5.97 4.27 3.03
CA LEU A 78 6.72 4.42 4.27
C LEU A 78 7.12 5.87 4.44
N CYS A 79 6.80 6.45 5.58
CA CYS A 79 7.20 7.79 5.98
C CYS A 79 8.18 7.68 7.14
N VAL A 80 9.39 8.23 6.99
CA VAL A 80 10.46 8.19 7.99
C VAL A 80 10.74 9.61 8.48
N ASP A 81 10.58 9.85 9.78
CA ASP A 81 10.67 11.20 10.36
C ASP A 81 12.02 11.85 10.14
N ALA A 82 13.12 11.09 10.30
CA ALA A 82 14.48 11.56 10.06
C ALA A 82 14.79 11.90 8.59
N LEU A 83 13.85 11.65 7.68
CA LEU A 83 13.92 11.95 6.25
C LEU A 83 12.79 12.88 5.80
N ASP A 84 12.27 13.70 6.72
CA ASP A 84 11.16 14.63 6.46
C ASP A 84 9.93 13.94 5.82
N GLY A 85 9.61 12.72 6.27
CA GLY A 85 8.52 11.90 5.75
C GLY A 85 8.87 11.09 4.48
N GLY A 86 10.10 11.20 3.97
CA GLY A 86 10.52 10.36 2.85
C GLY A 86 10.68 8.88 3.25
N PRO A 87 10.54 7.96 2.28
CA PRO A 87 10.26 8.11 0.85
C PRO A 87 8.82 8.51 0.47
N GLY A 88 7.82 8.36 1.36
CA GLY A 88 6.45 8.78 1.12
C GLY A 88 5.84 8.17 -0.15
N VAL A 89 5.25 8.97 -1.02
CA VAL A 89 4.65 8.53 -2.30
C VAL A 89 5.66 7.90 -3.28
N TYR A 90 6.96 8.07 -3.04
CA TYR A 90 8.02 7.47 -3.84
C TYR A 90 8.48 6.10 -3.30
N SER A 91 7.80 5.53 -2.31
CA SER A 91 8.21 4.30 -1.61
C SER A 91 8.51 3.13 -2.55
N ALA A 92 7.66 2.92 -3.56
CA ALA A 92 7.84 1.81 -4.51
C ALA A 92 9.09 1.98 -5.41
N ARG A 93 9.45 3.23 -5.72
CA ARG A 93 10.53 3.58 -6.66
C ARG A 93 11.65 4.39 -6.00
N TYR A 94 11.81 4.29 -4.68
CA TYR A 94 12.75 5.11 -3.91
C TYR A 94 14.20 5.00 -4.38
N ALA A 95 14.64 3.82 -4.80
CA ALA A 95 16.00 3.59 -5.30
C ALA A 95 16.12 3.74 -6.82
N GLU A 96 15.04 4.10 -7.52
CA GLU A 96 15.09 4.35 -8.96
C GLU A 96 16.09 5.46 -9.31
N VAL A 97 16.85 5.25 -10.38
CA VAL A 97 17.84 6.23 -10.90
C VAL A 97 17.71 6.30 -12.41
N ASN A 98 17.49 7.50 -12.94
CA ASN A 98 17.40 7.76 -14.38
C ASN A 98 16.36 6.84 -15.11
N GLY A 99 15.20 6.61 -14.50
CA GLY A 99 14.15 5.79 -15.06
C GLY A 99 14.45 4.29 -15.07
N LYS A 100 15.53 3.82 -14.41
CA LYS A 100 15.81 2.39 -14.28
C LYS A 100 15.04 1.83 -13.09
N PRO A 101 14.18 0.81 -13.31
CA PRO A 101 13.43 0.17 -12.24
C PRO A 101 14.34 -0.34 -11.11
N CYS A 102 13.85 -0.32 -9.90
CA CYS A 102 14.53 -0.83 -8.72
C CYS A 102 13.74 -1.96 -8.06
N THR A 103 14.44 -2.78 -7.29
CA THR A 103 13.83 -3.84 -6.48
C THR A 103 13.52 -3.35 -5.07
N TYR A 104 12.67 -4.08 -4.32
CA TYR A 104 12.46 -3.84 -2.89
C TYR A 104 13.77 -3.86 -2.10
N LYS A 105 14.69 -4.76 -2.46
CA LYS A 105 16.02 -4.84 -1.83
C LYS A 105 16.86 -3.58 -2.09
N ASP A 106 16.76 -2.98 -3.27
CA ASP A 106 17.45 -1.73 -3.58
C ASP A 106 16.88 -0.58 -2.75
N ASN A 107 15.55 -0.51 -2.61
CA ASN A 107 14.88 0.46 -1.77
C ASN A 107 15.31 0.34 -0.30
N ASN A 108 15.32 -0.89 0.26
CA ASN A 108 15.77 -1.15 1.62
C ASN A 108 17.23 -0.75 1.82
N LYS A 109 18.09 -1.12 0.90
CA LYS A 109 19.52 -0.77 0.93
C LYS A 109 19.75 0.74 0.91
N LYS A 110 19.01 1.46 0.06
CA LYS A 110 19.09 2.93 -0.01
C LYS A 110 18.64 3.56 1.30
N LEU A 111 17.50 3.10 1.86
CA LEU A 111 16.97 3.61 3.11
C LEU A 111 17.92 3.35 4.29
N LEU A 112 18.41 2.13 4.44
CA LEU A 112 19.38 1.80 5.49
C LEU A 112 20.67 2.62 5.38
N LYS A 113 21.11 2.90 4.14
CA LYS A 113 22.27 3.77 3.90
C LYS A 113 22.00 5.22 4.33
N ALA A 114 20.82 5.75 4.01
CA ALA A 114 20.41 7.10 4.40
C ALA A 114 20.38 7.26 5.93
N LEU A 115 19.89 6.23 6.63
CA LEU A 115 19.78 6.22 8.10
C LEU A 115 21.05 5.77 8.83
N LYS A 116 22.16 5.50 8.14
CA LYS A 116 23.35 4.91 8.76
C LYS A 116 23.89 5.67 9.98
N LYS A 117 23.80 7.01 9.95
CA LYS A 117 24.30 7.90 11.01
C LYS A 117 23.21 8.31 12.01
N ILE A 118 21.96 7.92 11.77
CA ILE A 118 20.82 8.27 12.62
C ILE A 118 20.75 7.24 13.76
N PRO A 119 20.69 7.68 15.03
CA PRO A 119 20.54 6.77 16.17
C PRO A 119 19.17 6.06 16.14
N MET A 120 19.06 4.90 16.78
CA MET A 120 17.82 4.09 16.77
C MET A 120 16.61 4.85 17.31
N SER A 121 16.79 5.68 18.32
CA SER A 121 15.72 6.50 18.90
C SER A 121 15.13 7.55 17.98
N GLU A 122 15.82 7.87 16.89
CA GLU A 122 15.42 8.88 15.91
C GLU A 122 15.01 8.25 14.55
N ARG A 123 14.92 6.90 14.45
CA ARG A 123 14.49 6.19 13.26
C ARG A 123 12.99 5.91 13.26
N THR A 124 12.22 6.79 13.90
CA THR A 124 10.76 6.67 13.93
C THR A 124 10.19 6.79 12.52
N ALA A 125 9.18 5.98 12.25
CA ALA A 125 8.55 5.88 10.95
C ALA A 125 7.12 5.38 11.09
N HIS A 126 6.33 5.56 10.06
CA HIS A 126 5.06 4.88 9.93
C HIS A 126 4.82 4.46 8.47
N PHE A 127 4.12 3.35 8.32
CA PHE A 127 3.45 3.06 7.07
C PHE A 127 2.10 3.76 7.04
N GLU A 128 1.75 4.31 5.90
CA GLU A 128 0.42 4.87 5.64
C GLU A 128 -0.20 4.22 4.41
N THR A 129 -1.49 3.97 4.48
CA THR A 129 -2.35 3.62 3.34
C THR A 129 -3.51 4.59 3.31
N VAL A 130 -3.73 5.20 2.16
CA VAL A 130 -4.99 5.88 1.84
C VAL A 130 -5.73 5.02 0.83
N ALA A 131 -6.93 4.57 1.21
CA ALA A 131 -7.80 3.77 0.37
C ALA A 131 -9.01 4.60 -0.06
N VAL A 132 -9.40 4.46 -1.33
CA VAL A 132 -10.54 5.15 -1.95
C VAL A 132 -11.49 4.10 -2.51
N LEU A 133 -12.78 4.26 -2.28
CA LEU A 133 -13.85 3.48 -2.91
C LEU A 133 -14.72 4.43 -3.73
N ILE A 134 -14.94 4.12 -5.00
CA ILE A 134 -15.88 4.84 -5.87
C ILE A 134 -16.95 3.85 -6.31
N ASN A 135 -18.19 4.12 -5.93
CA ASN A 135 -19.33 3.35 -6.38
C ASN A 135 -19.68 3.66 -7.85
N GLU A 136 -20.50 2.81 -8.45
CA GLU A 136 -20.92 2.98 -9.86
C GLU A 136 -21.67 4.31 -10.10
N ASP A 137 -22.41 4.79 -9.10
CA ASP A 137 -23.11 6.07 -9.12
C ASP A 137 -22.19 7.30 -8.95
N GLY A 138 -20.90 7.06 -8.70
CA GLY A 138 -19.90 8.10 -8.48
C GLY A 138 -19.75 8.55 -7.02
N THR A 139 -20.51 8.00 -6.09
CA THR A 139 -20.31 8.29 -4.67
C THR A 139 -18.96 7.75 -4.21
N ARG A 140 -18.27 8.50 -3.36
CA ARG A 140 -16.89 8.23 -2.94
C ARG A 140 -16.78 8.12 -1.44
N SER A 141 -15.99 7.16 -0.98
CA SER A 141 -15.55 7.02 0.40
C SER A 141 -14.03 6.91 0.47
N GLU A 142 -13.45 7.38 1.55
CA GLU A 142 -12.00 7.38 1.78
C GLU A 142 -11.71 6.85 3.18
N ALA A 143 -10.59 6.15 3.33
CA ALA A 143 -10.14 5.69 4.63
C ALA A 143 -8.61 5.71 4.71
N VAL A 144 -8.10 6.06 5.88
CA VAL A 144 -6.67 6.08 6.18
C VAL A 144 -6.36 5.05 7.26
N GLY A 145 -5.28 4.30 7.05
CA GLY A 145 -4.69 3.42 8.05
C GLY A 145 -3.21 3.73 8.20
N GLN A 146 -2.73 3.70 9.43
CA GLN A 146 -1.34 3.97 9.77
C GLN A 146 -0.81 2.91 10.73
N LEU A 147 0.43 2.51 10.53
CA LEU A 147 1.14 1.62 11.44
C LEU A 147 2.45 2.29 11.84
N PHE A 148 2.55 2.67 13.10
CA PHE A 148 3.75 3.31 13.66
C PHE A 148 4.80 2.28 14.05
N GLY A 149 6.09 2.69 13.99
CA GLY A 149 7.21 1.85 14.32
C GLY A 149 8.55 2.55 14.13
N THR A 150 9.59 1.75 13.96
CA THR A 150 10.97 2.23 13.75
C THR A 150 11.67 1.44 12.64
N ILE A 151 12.66 2.05 12.00
CA ILE A 151 13.50 1.37 11.01
C ILE A 151 14.69 0.72 11.68
N GLY A 152 14.81 -0.59 11.55
CA GLY A 152 15.94 -1.39 12.05
C GLY A 152 17.26 -1.04 11.37
N LYS A 153 18.33 -1.72 11.81
CA LYS A 153 19.67 -1.53 11.24
C LYS A 153 19.99 -2.46 10.07
N HIS A 154 19.26 -3.55 9.92
CA HIS A 154 19.43 -4.58 8.89
C HIS A 154 18.12 -5.30 8.64
N GLU A 155 18.03 -5.97 7.50
CA GLU A 155 16.88 -6.79 7.13
C GLU A 155 16.78 -8.03 8.03
N ARG A 156 15.56 -8.38 8.47
CA ARG A 156 15.21 -9.60 9.22
C ARG A 156 13.88 -10.13 8.71
N GLY A 157 13.70 -11.45 8.77
CA GLY A 157 12.50 -12.12 8.28
C GLY A 157 12.48 -12.30 6.76
N HIS A 158 11.46 -13.01 6.28
CA HIS A 158 11.34 -13.40 4.88
C HIS A 158 9.91 -13.25 4.33
N ASN A 159 8.96 -12.90 5.20
CA ASN A 159 7.57 -12.71 4.83
C ASN A 159 7.30 -11.29 4.34
N GLY A 160 6.12 -11.09 3.76
CA GLY A 160 5.69 -9.77 3.30
C GLY A 160 6.41 -9.27 2.04
N PHE A 161 6.55 -7.95 1.92
CA PHE A 161 7.19 -7.29 0.78
C PHE A 161 7.61 -5.85 1.14
N GLY A 162 8.27 -5.16 0.21
CA GLY A 162 8.67 -3.77 0.39
C GLY A 162 9.66 -3.58 1.53
N TYR A 163 9.31 -2.74 2.47
CA TYR A 163 10.14 -2.40 3.63
C TYR A 163 9.87 -3.27 4.87
N ASP A 164 9.00 -4.28 4.78
CA ASP A 164 8.69 -5.19 5.89
C ASP A 164 9.92 -5.76 6.60
N PRO A 165 11.02 -6.14 5.89
CA PRO A 165 12.21 -6.69 6.55
C PRO A 165 12.98 -5.72 7.44
N ILE A 166 12.73 -4.42 7.33
CA ILE A 166 13.44 -3.39 8.11
C ILE A 166 12.53 -2.57 9.01
N PHE A 167 11.22 -2.75 8.93
CA PHE A 167 10.24 -2.03 9.75
C PHE A 167 9.84 -2.84 10.99
N ILE A 168 10.04 -2.27 12.16
CA ILE A 168 9.72 -2.84 13.47
C ILE A 168 8.49 -2.10 14.00
N PRO A 169 7.30 -2.74 14.07
CA PRO A 169 6.10 -2.12 14.64
C PRO A 169 6.30 -1.69 16.09
N GLU A 170 5.65 -0.59 16.47
CA GLU A 170 5.66 -0.12 17.85
C GLU A 170 5.15 -1.21 18.82
N GLY A 171 5.79 -1.30 19.98
CA GLY A 171 5.46 -2.34 20.98
C GLY A 171 6.02 -3.73 20.69
N THR A 172 6.78 -3.91 19.60
CA THR A 172 7.43 -5.18 19.25
C THR A 172 8.95 -5.05 19.17
N ALA A 173 9.64 -6.21 19.07
CA ALA A 173 11.07 -6.27 18.82
C ALA A 173 11.41 -6.97 17.49
N ILE A 174 10.41 -7.38 16.74
CA ILE A 174 10.53 -8.12 15.48
C ILE A 174 10.05 -7.26 14.31
N THR A 175 10.54 -7.53 13.11
CA THR A 175 10.12 -6.83 11.90
C THR A 175 8.79 -7.39 11.38
N LEU A 176 8.11 -6.62 10.51
CA LEU A 176 6.91 -7.12 9.82
C LEU A 176 7.18 -8.39 9.01
N ALA A 177 8.40 -8.55 8.48
CA ALA A 177 8.76 -9.74 7.72
C ALA A 177 9.07 -10.98 8.61
N GLU A 178 9.10 -10.83 9.92
CA GLU A 178 9.18 -11.94 10.89
C GLU A 178 7.79 -12.41 11.35
N LEU A 179 6.73 -11.66 11.07
CA LEU A 179 5.34 -12.03 11.33
C LEU A 179 4.80 -12.98 10.25
N SER A 180 3.80 -13.78 10.60
CA SER A 180 2.98 -14.47 9.60
C SER A 180 2.11 -13.47 8.80
N ALA A 181 1.51 -13.92 7.72
CA ALA A 181 0.59 -13.09 6.93
C ALA A 181 -0.62 -12.68 7.78
N GLU A 182 -1.17 -13.62 8.54
CA GLU A 182 -2.31 -13.41 9.43
C GLU A 182 -1.99 -12.41 10.54
N GLU A 183 -0.84 -12.54 11.21
CA GLU A 183 -0.39 -11.59 12.24
C GLU A 183 -0.19 -10.18 11.68
N LYS A 184 0.40 -10.07 10.47
CA LYS A 184 0.55 -8.79 9.78
C LYS A 184 -0.80 -8.19 9.40
N ASP A 185 -1.75 -9.00 8.89
CA ASP A 185 -3.09 -8.55 8.48
C ASP A 185 -3.93 -8.07 9.67
N GLU A 186 -3.60 -8.47 10.92
CA GLU A 186 -4.24 -7.92 12.13
C GLU A 186 -3.86 -6.46 12.40
N ILE A 187 -2.61 -6.07 12.17
CA ILE A 187 -2.07 -4.77 12.60
C ILE A 187 -1.76 -3.81 11.46
N SER A 188 -1.69 -4.27 10.20
CA SER A 188 -1.16 -3.47 9.11
C SER A 188 -1.96 -2.20 8.81
N HIS A 189 -1.26 -1.18 8.32
CA HIS A 189 -1.84 0.07 7.81
C HIS A 189 -2.94 -0.20 6.75
N ARG A 190 -2.70 -1.16 5.84
CA ARG A 190 -3.66 -1.56 4.81
C ARG A 190 -4.90 -2.20 5.43
N ALA A 191 -4.74 -3.09 6.42
CA ALA A 191 -5.87 -3.70 7.12
C ALA A 191 -6.73 -2.64 7.81
N GLN A 192 -6.11 -1.67 8.48
CA GLN A 192 -6.84 -0.58 9.11
C GLN A 192 -7.63 0.25 8.09
N ALA A 193 -7.02 0.62 6.95
CA ALA A 193 -7.68 1.40 5.91
C ALA A 193 -8.86 0.63 5.30
N PHE A 194 -8.66 -0.62 4.87
CA PHE A 194 -9.71 -1.38 4.20
C PHE A 194 -10.81 -1.87 5.15
N ARG A 195 -10.51 -2.14 6.42
CA ARG A 195 -11.55 -2.43 7.42
C ARG A 195 -12.47 -1.22 7.64
N LYS A 196 -11.91 0.00 7.67
CA LYS A 196 -12.69 1.26 7.77
C LYS A 196 -13.47 1.54 6.49
N LEU A 197 -12.87 1.31 5.33
CA LEU A 197 -13.49 1.58 4.04
C LEU A 197 -14.73 0.72 3.81
N PHE A 198 -14.72 -0.50 4.34
CA PHE A 198 -15.78 -1.51 4.21
C PHE A 198 -16.56 -1.76 5.51
N SER A 199 -16.56 -0.78 6.43
CA SER A 199 -17.35 -0.85 7.67
C SER A 199 -18.82 -0.51 7.45
#